data_db27e448842d6b8fd4dc02c997f5e3e5
#
_entry.id   db27e448842d6b8fd4dc02c997f5e3e5
#
_cell.length_a   1.000
_cell.length_b   1.000
_cell.length_c   1.000
_cell.angle_alpha   90.00
_cell.angle_beta   90.00
_cell.angle_gamma   90.00
#
_symmetry.space_group_name_H-M   'P 1'
#
loop_
_entity.id
_entity.type
_entity.pdbx_description
1 polymer ?
#
loop_
_entity_poly.entity_id
_entity_poly.type
_entity_poly.pdbx_seq_one_letter_code
_entity_poly.pdbx_strand_id
1 'polypeptide(L)'
;MRGVMKVLTDSQIQNFNENGYLLLEDALSPDDLNPLITEFEEIVDTGASELYAEGEIDSEFKMEEFDTRLAKITAQSPAVFQKVFSGAHTGPALFDLLVNPKLLDIAESLVGPEIMCHPAYRVRPKLPEHDRTLVPWHQDAGYMEPKCDSVLQLTIWIPLIDATVENGCMEVIPHAHRAGVFRHRHSERFYLEIPDDALPEVEPVVVPVKFGSVLLFTNLTPHRSIPNISNQVRWSVDSRYQDAAKPTGYQPEAGFLARSRLHPEDVVTTPEEFKRVRDEHQPGPGPNRWAKEDNDA
;
A
#
# COMPACT_ATOMS: atom_id res chain seq x y z
N MET A 1 -20.95 -24.45 -15.50
CA MET A 1 -20.61 -23.31 -14.64
C MET A 1 -19.82 -23.85 -13.45
N ARG A 2 -18.52 -23.68 -13.40
CA ARG A 2 -17.75 -23.96 -12.16
C ARG A 2 -18.11 -22.85 -11.20
N GLY A 3 -18.69 -23.22 -10.03
CA GLY A 3 -18.96 -22.26 -8.97
C GLY A 3 -17.66 -21.51 -8.61
N VAL A 4 -17.77 -20.21 -8.38
CA VAL A 4 -16.68 -19.36 -7.89
C VAL A 4 -16.26 -19.97 -6.55
N MET A 5 -15.06 -20.54 -6.47
CA MET A 5 -14.47 -20.88 -5.18
C MET A 5 -14.09 -19.57 -4.53
N LYS A 6 -14.93 -19.06 -3.62
CA LYS A 6 -14.56 -17.95 -2.76
C LYS A 6 -13.41 -18.41 -1.88
N VAL A 7 -12.30 -17.71 -1.94
CA VAL A 7 -11.13 -17.98 -1.09
C VAL A 7 -11.41 -17.53 0.34
N LEU A 8 -12.13 -16.42 0.51
CA LEU A 8 -12.62 -16.01 1.84
C LEU A 8 -13.90 -16.74 2.17
N THR A 9 -13.99 -17.28 3.38
CA THR A 9 -15.21 -17.85 3.93
C THR A 9 -16.28 -16.77 4.14
N ASP A 10 -17.54 -17.16 4.17
CA ASP A 10 -18.64 -16.23 4.46
C ASP A 10 -18.46 -15.53 5.82
N SER A 11 -17.90 -16.22 6.83
CA SER A 11 -17.57 -15.61 8.13
C SER A 11 -16.47 -14.56 8.03
N GLN A 12 -15.44 -14.77 7.20
CA GLN A 12 -14.38 -13.77 6.98
C GLN A 12 -14.92 -12.55 6.23
N ILE A 13 -15.78 -12.75 5.22
CA ILE A 13 -16.45 -11.67 4.51
C ILE A 13 -17.34 -10.86 5.47
N GLN A 14 -18.12 -11.54 6.32
CA GLN A 14 -18.93 -10.89 7.32
C GLN A 14 -18.08 -10.08 8.31
N ASN A 15 -16.99 -10.66 8.81
CA ASN A 15 -16.04 -9.98 9.71
C ASN A 15 -15.44 -8.72 9.06
N PHE A 16 -14.99 -8.83 7.79
CA PHE A 16 -14.50 -7.68 7.03
C PHE A 16 -15.57 -6.58 6.90
N ASN A 17 -16.79 -6.93 6.56
CA ASN A 17 -17.89 -5.97 6.41
C ASN A 17 -18.30 -5.33 7.75
N GLU A 18 -18.15 -6.05 8.85
CA GLU A 18 -18.48 -5.53 10.20
C GLU A 18 -17.39 -4.62 10.74
N ASN A 19 -16.14 -5.01 10.63
CA ASN A 19 -15.01 -4.30 11.23
C ASN A 19 -14.34 -3.29 10.30
N GLY A 20 -14.51 -3.43 8.97
CA GLY A 20 -13.84 -2.62 7.97
C GLY A 20 -12.40 -3.09 7.67
N TYR A 21 -11.92 -4.14 8.33
CA TYR A 21 -10.63 -4.76 8.11
C TYR A 21 -10.66 -6.26 8.42
N LEU A 22 -9.67 -6.98 7.91
CA LEU A 22 -9.45 -8.41 8.18
C LEU A 22 -7.96 -8.74 8.09
N LEU A 23 -7.40 -9.36 9.12
CA LEU A 23 -6.10 -10.00 9.05
C LEU A 23 -6.29 -11.42 8.51
N LEU A 24 -5.62 -11.73 7.41
CA LEU A 24 -5.60 -13.06 6.80
C LEU A 24 -4.20 -13.64 6.94
N GLU A 25 -4.04 -14.61 7.84
CA GLU A 25 -2.76 -15.25 8.09
C GLU A 25 -2.41 -16.23 6.96
N ASP A 26 -1.11 -16.41 6.70
CA ASP A 26 -0.55 -17.38 5.75
C ASP A 26 -1.17 -17.31 4.33
N ALA A 27 -1.51 -16.10 3.88
CA ALA A 27 -2.13 -15.87 2.57
C ALA A 27 -1.15 -16.06 1.40
N LEU A 28 0.12 -15.77 1.63
CA LEU A 28 1.20 -15.82 0.66
C LEU A 28 2.36 -16.67 1.19
N SER A 29 3.08 -17.30 0.28
CA SER A 29 4.29 -18.06 0.58
C SER A 29 5.55 -17.22 0.37
N PRO A 30 6.72 -17.67 0.86
CA PRO A 30 7.99 -17.04 0.50
C PRO A 30 8.22 -16.95 -1.02
N ASP A 31 7.77 -17.94 -1.79
CA ASP A 31 7.90 -17.94 -3.25
C ASP A 31 7.09 -16.80 -3.93
N ASP A 32 6.02 -16.31 -3.30
CA ASP A 32 5.23 -15.19 -3.80
C ASP A 32 5.90 -13.83 -3.49
N LEU A 33 6.71 -13.73 -2.44
CA LEU A 33 7.25 -12.47 -1.91
C LEU A 33 8.74 -12.26 -2.19
N ASN A 34 9.55 -13.34 -2.16
CA ASN A 34 10.99 -13.25 -2.36
C ASN A 34 11.42 -12.62 -3.69
N PRO A 35 10.71 -12.83 -4.83
CA PRO A 35 11.06 -12.14 -6.06
C PRO A 35 11.07 -10.61 -5.93
N LEU A 36 10.08 -10.05 -5.21
CA LEU A 36 10.03 -8.60 -4.98
C LEU A 36 11.09 -8.13 -3.99
N ILE A 37 11.40 -8.92 -2.96
CA ILE A 37 12.50 -8.64 -2.04
C ILE A 37 13.81 -8.56 -2.81
N THR A 38 14.11 -9.56 -3.65
CA THR A 38 15.31 -9.58 -4.49
C THR A 38 15.37 -8.38 -5.43
N GLU A 39 14.25 -7.99 -6.06
CA GLU A 39 14.19 -6.82 -6.93
C GLU A 39 14.56 -5.53 -6.16
N PHE A 40 14.13 -5.39 -4.89
CA PHE A 40 14.51 -4.24 -4.07
C PHE A 40 15.94 -4.32 -3.54
N GLU A 41 16.45 -5.52 -3.24
CA GLU A 41 17.87 -5.71 -2.91
C GLU A 41 18.77 -5.26 -4.07
N GLU A 42 18.44 -5.60 -5.30
CA GLU A 42 19.17 -5.16 -6.51
C GLU A 42 19.14 -3.63 -6.69
N ILE A 43 18.00 -2.99 -6.42
CA ILE A 43 17.88 -1.52 -6.46
C ILE A 43 18.78 -0.88 -5.39
N VAL A 44 18.77 -1.43 -4.19
CA VAL A 44 19.61 -0.95 -3.08
C VAL A 44 21.09 -1.21 -3.37
N ASP A 45 21.43 -2.37 -3.94
CA ASP A 45 22.80 -2.73 -4.35
C ASP A 45 23.35 -1.73 -5.36
N THR A 46 22.59 -1.48 -6.43
CA THR A 46 22.99 -0.54 -7.49
C THR A 46 23.22 0.85 -6.92
N GLY A 47 22.24 1.35 -6.14
CA GLY A 47 22.34 2.69 -5.56
C GLY A 47 23.47 2.81 -4.54
N ALA A 48 23.70 1.80 -3.71
CA ALA A 48 24.82 1.79 -2.75
C ALA A 48 26.18 1.79 -3.46
N SER A 49 26.32 1.02 -4.53
CA SER A 49 27.55 0.97 -5.32
C SER A 49 27.84 2.31 -6.01
N GLU A 50 26.82 2.99 -6.54
CA GLU A 50 26.91 4.34 -7.12
C GLU A 50 27.40 5.34 -6.07
N LEU A 51 26.74 5.41 -4.90
CA LEU A 51 27.09 6.33 -3.81
C LEU A 51 28.49 6.07 -3.23
N TYR A 52 28.88 4.80 -3.14
CA TYR A 52 30.22 4.45 -2.67
C TYR A 52 31.30 4.89 -3.67
N ALA A 53 31.07 4.69 -4.96
CA ALA A 53 32.00 5.15 -6.00
C ALA A 53 32.13 6.69 -6.05
N GLU A 54 31.08 7.41 -5.69
CA GLU A 54 31.05 8.87 -5.58
C GLU A 54 31.62 9.40 -4.27
N GLY A 55 31.89 8.50 -3.30
CA GLY A 55 32.40 8.85 -1.98
C GLY A 55 31.38 9.45 -1.03
N GLU A 56 30.07 9.28 -1.33
CA GLU A 56 28.97 9.77 -0.49
C GLU A 56 28.68 8.86 0.70
N ILE A 57 29.07 7.59 0.61
CA ILE A 57 29.00 6.62 1.72
C ILE A 57 30.35 5.91 1.89
N ASP A 58 30.66 5.48 3.11
CA ASP A 58 31.94 4.85 3.45
C ASP A 58 31.96 3.33 3.23
N SER A 59 30.80 2.72 2.99
CA SER A 59 30.62 1.28 2.75
C SER A 59 29.35 1.03 1.94
N GLU A 60 29.36 0.00 1.09
CA GLU A 60 28.16 -0.49 0.40
C GLU A 60 27.24 -1.31 1.32
N PHE A 61 27.65 -1.63 2.54
CA PHE A 61 26.89 -2.42 3.52
C PHE A 61 26.38 -3.76 3.02
N LYS A 62 27.12 -4.45 2.15
CA LYS A 62 26.71 -5.72 1.50
C LYS A 62 26.47 -6.89 2.45
N MET A 63 27.04 -6.83 3.65
CA MET A 63 26.90 -7.89 4.68
C MET A 63 25.68 -7.68 5.57
N GLU A 64 24.93 -6.61 5.34
CA GLU A 64 23.72 -6.32 6.12
C GLU A 64 22.51 -7.00 5.50
N GLU A 65 21.58 -7.39 6.37
CA GLU A 65 20.32 -8.01 5.94
C GLU A 65 19.38 -6.98 5.25
N PHE A 66 18.42 -7.47 4.47
CA PHE A 66 17.44 -6.67 3.74
C PHE A 66 16.74 -5.62 4.62
N ASP A 67 16.43 -6.00 5.84
CA ASP A 67 15.68 -5.16 6.79
C ASP A 67 16.57 -4.14 7.57
N THR A 68 17.88 -4.14 7.41
CA THR A 68 18.77 -3.19 8.10
C THR A 68 19.61 -2.35 7.14
N ARG A 69 19.92 -2.88 5.97
CA ARG A 69 20.86 -2.28 5.02
C ARG A 69 20.49 -0.87 4.59
N LEU A 70 19.23 -0.67 4.16
CA LEU A 70 18.79 0.65 3.68
C LEU A 70 18.87 1.73 4.77
N ALA A 71 18.65 1.39 6.04
CA ALA A 71 18.79 2.35 7.13
C ALA A 71 20.24 2.83 7.30
N LYS A 72 21.22 1.92 7.18
CA LYS A 72 22.65 2.27 7.27
C LYS A 72 23.11 3.14 6.11
N ILE A 73 22.67 2.84 4.90
CA ILE A 73 22.94 3.68 3.72
C ILE A 73 22.31 5.05 3.91
N THR A 74 21.03 5.09 4.33
CA THR A 74 20.28 6.35 4.48
C THR A 74 20.85 7.26 5.57
N ALA A 75 21.49 6.68 6.59
CA ALA A 75 22.16 7.48 7.63
C ALA A 75 23.34 8.30 7.09
N GLN A 76 23.89 7.94 5.92
CA GLN A 76 24.98 8.67 5.27
C GLN A 76 24.48 9.45 4.03
N SER A 77 23.63 8.84 3.18
CA SER A 77 23.01 9.49 2.02
C SER A 77 21.55 9.05 1.84
N PRO A 78 20.59 9.97 1.74
CA PRO A 78 19.18 9.64 1.58
C PRO A 78 18.80 9.24 0.14
N ALA A 79 19.73 9.27 -0.82
CA ALA A 79 19.40 9.15 -2.24
C ALA A 79 18.72 7.83 -2.61
N VAL A 80 19.22 6.69 -2.12
CA VAL A 80 18.62 5.37 -2.39
C VAL A 80 17.23 5.27 -1.76
N PHE A 81 17.08 5.72 -0.51
CA PHE A 81 15.77 5.76 0.15
C PHE A 81 14.76 6.62 -0.62
N GLN A 82 15.15 7.81 -1.10
CA GLN A 82 14.27 8.69 -1.86
C GLN A 82 13.82 8.05 -3.18
N LYS A 83 14.72 7.34 -3.87
CA LYS A 83 14.40 6.60 -5.10
C LYS A 83 13.36 5.52 -4.85
N VAL A 84 13.53 4.70 -3.82
CA VAL A 84 12.59 3.63 -3.44
C VAL A 84 11.27 4.23 -2.95
N PHE A 85 11.32 5.23 -2.09
CA PHE A 85 10.15 5.86 -1.47
C PHE A 85 9.29 6.67 -2.46
N SER A 86 9.83 7.05 -3.62
CA SER A 86 9.12 7.84 -4.63
C SER A 86 7.81 7.20 -5.11
N GLY A 87 7.68 5.88 -4.98
CA GLY A 87 6.51 5.12 -5.41
C GLY A 87 6.36 5.00 -6.93
N ALA A 88 7.42 5.31 -7.68
CA ALA A 88 7.45 5.22 -9.14
C ALA A 88 7.90 3.83 -9.65
N HIS A 89 8.03 2.84 -8.75
CA HIS A 89 8.52 1.53 -9.11
C HIS A 89 7.54 0.78 -10.02
N THR A 90 8.04 0.19 -11.10
CA THR A 90 7.27 -0.57 -12.11
C THR A 90 8.03 -1.83 -12.53
N GLY A 91 8.80 -2.42 -11.62
CA GLY A 91 9.57 -3.63 -11.89
C GLY A 91 8.69 -4.86 -12.09
N PRO A 92 9.25 -5.91 -12.74
CA PRO A 92 8.52 -7.13 -13.06
C PRO A 92 8.03 -7.87 -11.82
N ALA A 93 8.82 -7.95 -10.75
CA ALA A 93 8.39 -8.67 -9.55
C ALA A 93 7.27 -7.94 -8.79
N LEU A 94 7.24 -6.60 -8.84
CA LEU A 94 6.07 -5.87 -8.33
C LEU A 94 4.83 -6.16 -9.17
N PHE A 95 4.93 -6.17 -10.51
CA PHE A 95 3.81 -6.54 -11.37
C PHE A 95 3.29 -7.94 -11.04
N ASP A 96 4.18 -8.93 -10.96
CA ASP A 96 3.82 -10.32 -10.64
C ASP A 96 3.10 -10.43 -9.28
N LEU A 97 3.51 -9.62 -8.29
CA LEU A 97 2.80 -9.56 -7.01
C LEU A 97 1.40 -8.92 -7.18
N LEU A 98 1.28 -7.81 -7.91
CA LEU A 98 0.00 -7.13 -8.11
C LEU A 98 -1.04 -8.00 -8.85
N VAL A 99 -0.58 -8.91 -9.72
CA VAL A 99 -1.45 -9.86 -10.44
C VAL A 99 -1.41 -11.27 -9.86
N ASN A 100 -0.80 -11.46 -8.67
CA ASN A 100 -0.70 -12.77 -8.05
C ASN A 100 -2.08 -13.40 -7.89
N PRO A 101 -2.30 -14.64 -8.39
CA PRO A 101 -3.60 -15.29 -8.37
C PRO A 101 -4.23 -15.37 -6.98
N LYS A 102 -3.44 -15.56 -5.91
CA LYS A 102 -3.93 -15.61 -4.52
C LYS A 102 -4.50 -14.27 -4.07
N LEU A 103 -3.83 -13.16 -4.42
CA LEU A 103 -4.32 -11.80 -4.11
C LEU A 103 -5.58 -11.49 -4.92
N LEU A 104 -5.62 -11.84 -6.20
CA LEU A 104 -6.78 -11.62 -7.04
C LEU A 104 -7.98 -12.48 -6.61
N ASP A 105 -7.77 -13.70 -6.09
CA ASP A 105 -8.83 -14.55 -5.54
C ASP A 105 -9.40 -13.98 -4.24
N ILE A 106 -8.54 -13.40 -3.38
CA ILE A 106 -8.97 -12.64 -2.19
C ILE A 106 -9.81 -11.43 -2.62
N ALA A 107 -9.29 -10.63 -3.56
CA ALA A 107 -9.99 -9.46 -4.06
C ALA A 107 -11.34 -9.82 -4.70
N GLU A 108 -11.40 -10.86 -5.53
CA GLU A 108 -12.64 -11.34 -6.17
C GLU A 108 -13.73 -11.65 -5.13
N SER A 109 -13.34 -12.16 -3.95
CA SER A 109 -14.30 -12.49 -2.88
C SER A 109 -15.03 -11.26 -2.33
N LEU A 110 -14.46 -10.05 -2.50
CA LEU A 110 -14.96 -8.79 -1.92
C LEU A 110 -15.45 -7.80 -2.98
N VAL A 111 -14.72 -7.68 -4.11
CA VAL A 111 -15.03 -6.68 -5.16
C VAL A 111 -15.66 -7.28 -6.41
N GLY A 112 -15.74 -8.62 -6.51
CA GLY A 112 -16.29 -9.32 -7.68
C GLY A 112 -15.25 -9.68 -8.73
N PRO A 113 -15.67 -10.32 -9.85
CA PRO A 113 -14.78 -10.96 -10.81
C PRO A 113 -14.10 -10.02 -11.83
N GLU A 114 -14.54 -8.79 -11.91
CA GLU A 114 -14.00 -7.77 -12.81
C GLU A 114 -13.12 -6.85 -11.98
N ILE A 115 -11.81 -7.16 -11.94
CA ILE A 115 -10.88 -6.54 -10.97
C ILE A 115 -9.95 -5.56 -11.66
N MET A 116 -10.05 -4.30 -11.28
CA MET A 116 -9.05 -3.29 -11.57
C MET A 116 -8.03 -3.22 -10.43
N CYS A 117 -6.73 -3.29 -10.77
CA CYS A 117 -5.66 -2.85 -9.88
C CYS A 117 -5.57 -1.33 -9.95
N HIS A 118 -5.80 -0.68 -8.82
CA HIS A 118 -5.84 0.76 -8.69
C HIS A 118 -4.42 1.37 -8.84
N PRO A 119 -4.27 2.59 -9.38
CA PRO A 119 -2.96 3.20 -9.63
C PRO A 119 -2.19 3.57 -8.36
N ALA A 120 -2.86 3.64 -7.22
CA ALA A 120 -2.27 4.04 -5.94
C ALA A 120 -1.69 2.85 -5.17
N TYR A 121 -0.78 2.11 -5.78
CA TYR A 121 0.07 1.13 -5.08
C TYR A 121 1.37 1.78 -4.61
N ARG A 122 1.96 1.27 -3.53
CA ARG A 122 3.22 1.77 -2.98
C ARG A 122 4.06 0.65 -2.38
N VAL A 123 5.37 0.74 -2.57
CA VAL A 123 6.34 0.03 -1.74
C VAL A 123 6.84 1.01 -0.68
N ARG A 124 6.80 0.60 0.57
CA ARG A 124 7.06 1.49 1.71
C ARG A 124 8.14 0.95 2.62
N PRO A 125 9.39 1.43 2.49
CA PRO A 125 10.42 1.24 3.51
C PRO A 125 10.16 2.21 4.67
N LYS A 126 9.71 1.71 5.82
CA LYS A 126 9.56 2.49 7.04
C LYS A 126 10.85 2.45 7.82
N LEU A 127 11.64 3.51 7.70
CA LEU A 127 12.93 3.67 8.38
C LEU A 127 12.76 3.82 9.89
N PRO A 128 13.76 3.37 10.70
CA PRO A 128 13.84 3.67 12.12
C PRO A 128 13.79 5.18 12.39
N GLU A 129 12.99 5.59 13.38
CA GLU A 129 12.92 6.97 13.91
C GLU A 129 12.84 8.07 12.83
N HIS A 130 12.18 7.78 11.69
CA HIS A 130 12.18 8.67 10.53
C HIS A 130 10.80 9.27 10.27
N ASP A 131 10.66 10.56 10.48
CA ASP A 131 9.39 11.32 10.41
C ASP A 131 8.64 11.19 9.08
N ARG A 132 9.35 11.20 7.94
CA ARG A 132 8.73 11.08 6.61
C ARG A 132 8.05 9.73 6.37
N THR A 133 8.38 8.71 7.17
CA THR A 133 7.79 7.37 7.06
C THR A 133 6.68 7.12 8.08
N LEU A 134 6.42 8.09 8.95
CA LEU A 134 5.32 8.05 9.91
C LEU A 134 4.02 8.53 9.25
N VAL A 135 3.19 7.58 8.85
CA VAL A 135 1.90 7.87 8.22
C VAL A 135 0.85 8.14 9.30
N PRO A 136 0.23 9.34 9.34
CA PRO A 136 -0.76 9.69 10.35
C PRO A 136 -2.10 8.97 10.12
N TRP A 137 -3.07 9.17 11.02
CA TRP A 137 -4.44 8.73 10.82
C TRP A 137 -5.03 9.30 9.54
N HIS A 138 -5.49 8.44 8.66
CA HIS A 138 -6.14 8.82 7.41
C HIS A 138 -7.08 7.71 6.92
N GLN A 139 -7.86 8.06 5.92
CA GLN A 139 -8.62 7.13 5.09
C GLN A 139 -8.09 7.24 3.66
N ASP A 140 -7.95 6.13 2.95
CA ASP A 140 -7.54 6.15 1.53
C ASP A 140 -8.51 7.00 0.69
N ALA A 141 -9.81 6.95 1.01
CA ALA A 141 -10.84 7.77 0.37
C ALA A 141 -10.58 9.28 0.48
N GLY A 142 -9.81 9.73 1.48
CA GLY A 142 -9.40 11.13 1.62
C GLY A 142 -8.60 11.65 0.44
N TYR A 143 -7.89 10.78 -0.27
CA TYR A 143 -7.08 11.11 -1.45
C TYR A 143 -7.84 11.02 -2.77
N MET A 144 -9.13 10.71 -2.77
CA MET A 144 -9.93 10.41 -3.96
C MET A 144 -11.08 11.39 -4.14
N GLU A 145 -11.64 11.46 -5.34
CA GLU A 145 -12.82 12.28 -5.61
C GLU A 145 -14.05 11.77 -4.83
N PRO A 146 -14.90 12.67 -4.32
CA PRO A 146 -16.09 12.29 -3.54
C PRO A 146 -17.04 11.30 -4.22
N LYS A 147 -17.05 11.26 -5.57
CA LYS A 147 -17.85 10.28 -6.33
C LYS A 147 -17.48 8.82 -6.03
N CYS A 148 -16.28 8.59 -5.45
CA CYS A 148 -15.77 7.26 -5.11
C CYS A 148 -16.01 6.88 -3.65
N ASP A 149 -16.62 7.72 -2.82
CA ASP A 149 -16.85 7.42 -1.40
C ASP A 149 -17.73 6.18 -1.18
N SER A 150 -18.60 5.86 -2.13
CA SER A 150 -19.45 4.66 -2.09
C SER A 150 -18.84 3.45 -2.81
N VAL A 151 -17.65 3.58 -3.39
CA VAL A 151 -16.95 2.50 -4.08
C VAL A 151 -16.06 1.78 -3.09
N LEU A 152 -16.20 0.46 -2.96
CA LEU A 152 -15.23 -0.34 -2.22
C LEU A 152 -13.91 -0.37 -3.00
N GLN A 153 -12.90 0.27 -2.44
CA GLN A 153 -11.53 0.06 -2.84
C GLN A 153 -10.85 -0.74 -1.73
N LEU A 154 -10.60 -1.98 -2.04
CA LEU A 154 -9.97 -2.92 -1.13
C LEU A 154 -8.47 -2.65 -1.09
N THR A 155 -7.94 -2.21 0.03
CA THR A 155 -6.49 -2.20 0.26
C THR A 155 -6.05 -3.55 0.78
N ILE A 156 -5.04 -4.13 0.13
CA ILE A 156 -4.30 -5.30 0.62
C ILE A 156 -2.90 -4.81 0.99
N TRP A 157 -2.63 -4.78 2.28
CA TRP A 157 -1.35 -4.40 2.84
C TRP A 157 -0.53 -5.65 3.15
N ILE A 158 0.69 -5.73 2.61
CA ILE A 158 1.54 -6.92 2.57
C ILE A 158 2.89 -6.56 3.16
N PRO A 159 3.28 -7.09 4.34
CA PRO A 159 4.61 -6.92 4.87
C PRO A 159 5.62 -7.82 4.13
N LEU A 160 6.82 -7.29 3.85
CA LEU A 160 7.93 -8.05 3.27
C LEU A 160 8.93 -8.54 4.34
N ILE A 161 8.68 -8.22 5.59
CA ILE A 161 9.27 -8.76 6.82
C ILE A 161 8.16 -8.79 7.87
N ASP A 162 8.36 -9.45 8.99
CA ASP A 162 7.40 -9.37 10.11
C ASP A 162 7.18 -7.91 10.52
N ALA A 163 5.94 -7.46 10.49
CA ALA A 163 5.56 -6.14 10.98
C ALA A 163 5.12 -6.25 12.44
N THR A 164 5.93 -5.73 13.33
CA THR A 164 5.74 -5.78 14.78
C THR A 164 5.38 -4.41 15.34
N VAL A 165 4.99 -4.37 16.61
CA VAL A 165 4.80 -3.10 17.34
C VAL A 165 6.08 -2.27 17.33
N GLU A 166 7.24 -2.91 17.48
CA GLU A 166 8.51 -2.22 17.56
C GLU A 166 8.97 -1.60 16.24
N ASN A 167 8.75 -2.30 15.10
CA ASN A 167 9.15 -1.78 13.80
C ASN A 167 8.06 -1.00 13.07
N GLY A 168 6.92 -0.74 13.75
CA GLY A 168 5.89 0.16 13.25
C GLY A 168 4.83 -0.49 12.38
N CYS A 169 4.14 -1.52 12.92
CA CYS A 169 2.98 -2.16 12.28
C CYS A 169 1.82 -1.18 12.07
N MET A 170 0.74 -1.69 11.49
CA MET A 170 -0.48 -0.91 11.25
C MET A 170 -1.34 -0.82 12.52
N GLU A 171 -2.11 0.25 12.59
CA GLU A 171 -3.18 0.48 13.55
C GLU A 171 -4.43 0.92 12.80
N VAL A 172 -5.60 0.40 13.18
CA VAL A 172 -6.89 0.63 12.51
C VAL A 172 -7.95 1.01 13.54
N ILE A 173 -8.98 1.77 13.12
CA ILE A 173 -10.16 2.02 13.93
C ILE A 173 -11.31 1.16 13.40
N PRO A 174 -11.66 0.08 14.12
CA PRO A 174 -12.72 -0.84 13.69
C PRO A 174 -14.08 -0.14 13.64
N HIS A 175 -14.98 -0.64 12.76
CA HIS A 175 -16.34 -0.17 12.55
C HIS A 175 -16.47 1.27 12.01
N ALA A 176 -15.43 2.09 12.06
CA ALA A 176 -15.47 3.51 11.71
C ALA A 176 -15.72 3.76 10.21
N HIS A 177 -15.41 2.80 9.33
CA HIS A 177 -15.71 2.88 7.90
C HIS A 177 -17.19 3.11 7.58
N ARG A 178 -18.11 2.74 8.51
CA ARG A 178 -19.56 2.90 8.34
C ARG A 178 -20.01 4.35 8.49
N ALA A 179 -19.20 5.21 9.09
CA ALA A 179 -19.49 6.63 9.21
C ALA A 179 -19.16 7.44 7.94
N GLY A 180 -18.60 6.79 6.91
CA GLY A 180 -18.18 7.45 5.68
C GLY A 180 -16.81 8.11 5.81
N VAL A 181 -16.58 9.18 5.05
CA VAL A 181 -15.29 9.88 5.02
C VAL A 181 -15.25 10.95 6.09
N PHE A 182 -14.26 10.86 6.98
CA PHE A 182 -13.97 11.89 7.97
C PHE A 182 -13.33 13.13 7.35
N ARG A 183 -13.38 14.26 8.05
CA ARG A 183 -12.64 15.45 7.66
C ARG A 183 -11.13 15.16 7.69
N HIS A 184 -10.43 15.56 6.62
CA HIS A 184 -8.97 15.52 6.56
C HIS A 184 -8.41 16.94 6.43
N ARG A 185 -7.14 17.09 6.74
CA ARG A 185 -6.34 18.28 6.44
C ARG A 185 -4.98 17.87 5.88
N HIS A 186 -4.28 18.77 5.25
CA HIS A 186 -2.89 18.56 4.88
C HIS A 186 -2.00 18.63 6.13
N SER A 187 -1.26 17.56 6.40
CA SER A 187 -0.26 17.56 7.46
C SER A 187 1.01 18.27 7.03
N GLU A 188 1.83 18.70 7.98
CA GLU A 188 3.17 19.25 7.70
C GLU A 188 4.12 18.21 7.07
N ARG A 189 3.77 16.91 7.11
CA ARG A 189 4.57 15.76 6.65
C ARG A 189 4.20 15.22 5.26
N PHE A 190 3.53 16.01 4.43
CA PHE A 190 3.10 15.63 3.07
C PHE A 190 1.99 14.57 2.97
N TYR A 191 1.32 14.26 4.07
CA TYR A 191 0.18 13.36 4.11
C TYR A 191 -1.13 14.14 4.32
N LEU A 192 -2.25 13.53 3.90
CA LEU A 192 -3.53 13.89 4.48
C LEU A 192 -3.64 13.22 5.84
N GLU A 193 -4.22 13.93 6.81
CA GLU A 193 -4.48 13.40 8.13
C GLU A 193 -5.90 13.72 8.58
N ILE A 194 -6.49 12.81 9.34
CA ILE A 194 -7.71 13.08 10.13
C ILE A 194 -7.22 13.74 11.41
N PRO A 195 -7.58 15.02 11.67
CA PRO A 195 -7.19 15.68 12.92
C PRO A 195 -7.86 15.02 14.14
N ASP A 196 -7.24 15.13 15.31
CA ASP A 196 -7.67 14.43 16.52
C ASP A 196 -9.14 14.72 16.89
N ASP A 197 -9.61 15.95 16.65
CA ASP A 197 -11.00 16.38 16.91
C ASP A 197 -12.02 15.80 15.91
N ALA A 198 -11.56 15.18 14.83
CA ALA A 198 -12.40 14.51 13.84
C ALA A 198 -12.29 12.98 13.89
N LEU A 199 -11.41 12.43 14.72
CA LEU A 199 -11.31 10.98 14.92
C LEU A 199 -12.57 10.45 15.65
N PRO A 200 -13.06 9.26 15.26
CA PRO A 200 -14.17 8.63 15.98
C PRO A 200 -13.74 8.18 17.38
N GLU A 201 -14.66 8.28 18.35
CA GLU A 201 -14.46 7.82 19.72
C GLU A 201 -14.55 6.27 19.82
N VAL A 202 -13.67 5.59 19.11
CA VAL A 202 -13.56 4.13 19.09
C VAL A 202 -12.11 3.76 19.35
N GLU A 203 -11.88 2.79 20.24
CA GLU A 203 -10.53 2.34 20.60
C GLU A 203 -9.83 1.74 19.37
N PRO A 204 -8.67 2.25 18.99
CA PRO A 204 -7.89 1.70 17.89
C PRO A 204 -7.35 0.30 18.19
N VAL A 205 -7.16 -0.49 17.16
CA VAL A 205 -6.56 -1.83 17.24
C VAL A 205 -5.21 -1.83 16.54
N VAL A 206 -4.16 -2.17 17.29
CA VAL A 206 -2.82 -2.41 16.74
C VAL A 206 -2.80 -3.80 16.11
N VAL A 207 -2.34 -3.88 14.86
CA VAL A 207 -2.37 -5.10 14.05
C VAL A 207 -0.95 -5.49 13.61
N PRO A 208 -0.20 -6.26 14.41
CA PRO A 208 1.02 -6.91 13.94
C PRO A 208 0.69 -7.90 12.83
N VAL A 209 1.52 -7.94 11.78
CA VAL A 209 1.29 -8.81 10.61
C VAL A 209 2.57 -9.56 10.30
N LYS A 210 2.51 -10.89 10.33
CA LYS A 210 3.64 -11.75 9.99
C LYS A 210 3.90 -11.75 8.49
N PHE A 211 5.14 -11.98 8.10
CA PHE A 211 5.51 -12.28 6.72
C PHE A 211 4.64 -13.41 6.15
N GLY A 212 4.13 -13.22 4.94
CA GLY A 212 3.19 -14.16 4.32
C GLY A 212 1.72 -13.93 4.66
N SER A 213 1.41 -13.16 5.73
CA SER A 213 0.04 -12.72 6.04
C SER A 213 -0.27 -11.40 5.34
N VAL A 214 -1.55 -11.07 5.21
CA VAL A 214 -1.99 -9.79 4.62
C VAL A 214 -3.05 -9.12 5.50
N LEU A 215 -3.01 -7.80 5.56
CA LEU A 215 -4.05 -7.00 6.20
C LEU A 215 -4.94 -6.36 5.13
N LEU A 216 -6.21 -6.73 5.14
CA LEU A 216 -7.24 -6.21 4.26
C LEU A 216 -7.98 -5.07 4.97
N PHE A 217 -8.26 -3.97 4.27
CA PHE A 217 -9.15 -2.93 4.81
C PHE A 217 -9.82 -2.13 3.68
N THR A 218 -10.94 -1.50 4.02
CA THR A 218 -11.67 -0.65 3.09
C THR A 218 -11.00 0.73 2.97
N ASN A 219 -11.22 1.41 1.84
CA ASN A 219 -10.79 2.80 1.66
C ASN A 219 -11.38 3.78 2.69
N LEU A 220 -12.45 3.38 3.40
CA LEU A 220 -13.10 4.16 4.45
C LEU A 220 -12.62 3.80 5.87
N THR A 221 -11.78 2.79 6.04
CA THR A 221 -11.24 2.41 7.35
C THR A 221 -10.15 3.39 7.75
N PRO A 222 -10.30 4.15 8.86
CA PRO A 222 -9.22 4.97 9.37
C PRO A 222 -8.07 4.08 9.83
N HIS A 223 -6.87 4.41 9.37
CA HIS A 223 -5.67 3.64 9.68
C HIS A 223 -4.43 4.54 9.72
N ARG A 224 -3.40 4.05 10.41
CA ARG A 224 -2.07 4.67 10.45
C ARG A 224 -0.98 3.60 10.59
N SER A 225 0.27 4.00 10.48
CA SER A 225 1.38 3.17 10.94
C SER A 225 2.00 3.77 12.21
N ILE A 226 2.17 2.96 13.25
CA ILE A 226 2.82 3.42 14.49
C ILE A 226 4.31 3.69 14.28
N PRO A 227 4.99 4.42 15.18
CA PRO A 227 6.42 4.70 15.05
C PRO A 227 7.27 3.43 14.95
N ASN A 228 8.34 3.49 14.15
CA ASN A 228 9.36 2.44 14.11
C ASN A 228 10.47 2.83 15.09
N ILE A 229 10.54 2.16 16.21
CA ILE A 229 11.55 2.35 17.28
C ILE A 229 12.60 1.24 17.30
N SER A 230 12.56 0.36 16.30
CA SER A 230 13.54 -0.72 16.11
C SER A 230 14.76 -0.22 15.32
N ASN A 231 15.71 -1.12 15.05
CA ASN A 231 16.79 -0.88 14.10
C ASN A 231 16.53 -1.43 12.69
N GLN A 232 15.32 -1.94 12.43
CA GLN A 232 14.94 -2.56 11.17
C GLN A 232 14.18 -1.57 10.28
N VAL A 233 14.34 -1.68 8.98
CA VAL A 233 13.47 -1.05 7.98
C VAL A 233 12.26 -1.95 7.77
N ARG A 234 11.09 -1.54 8.19
CA ARG A 234 9.87 -2.30 7.95
C ARG A 234 9.39 -2.07 6.51
N TRP A 235 9.68 -3.03 5.66
CA TRP A 235 9.24 -3.04 4.27
C TRP A 235 7.82 -3.55 4.14
N SER A 236 7.03 -2.91 3.28
CA SER A 236 5.67 -3.35 2.96
C SER A 236 5.24 -2.88 1.57
N VAL A 237 4.24 -3.55 1.02
CA VAL A 237 3.52 -3.13 -0.18
C VAL A 237 2.07 -2.85 0.22
N ASP A 238 1.51 -1.74 -0.23
CA ASP A 238 0.08 -1.51 -0.25
C ASP A 238 -0.40 -1.51 -1.70
N SER A 239 -1.31 -2.40 -2.02
CA SER A 239 -2.02 -2.50 -3.29
C SER A 239 -3.50 -2.26 -3.08
N ARG A 240 -4.20 -1.80 -4.12
CA ARG A 240 -5.63 -1.55 -4.05
C ARG A 240 -6.34 -2.16 -5.23
N TYR A 241 -7.49 -2.78 -4.96
CA TYR A 241 -8.34 -3.44 -5.96
C TYR A 241 -9.77 -2.96 -5.83
N GLN A 242 -10.46 -2.87 -6.96
CA GLN A 242 -11.86 -2.47 -7.02
C GLN A 242 -12.58 -3.14 -8.18
N ASP A 243 -13.92 -3.04 -8.19
CA ASP A 243 -14.74 -3.36 -9.36
C ASP A 243 -14.32 -2.46 -10.54
N ALA A 244 -13.92 -3.07 -11.65
CA ALA A 244 -13.45 -2.37 -12.84
C ALA A 244 -14.51 -1.46 -13.49
N ALA A 245 -15.79 -1.69 -13.21
CA ALA A 245 -16.88 -0.85 -13.69
C ALA A 245 -17.07 0.45 -12.88
N LYS A 246 -16.29 0.65 -11.80
CA LYS A 246 -16.39 1.79 -10.91
C LYS A 246 -15.27 2.79 -11.15
N PRO A 247 -15.51 4.10 -10.91
CA PRO A 247 -14.46 5.12 -11.05
C PRO A 247 -13.36 4.93 -10.01
N THR A 248 -12.10 5.22 -10.39
CA THR A 248 -10.94 5.13 -9.49
C THR A 248 -10.78 6.34 -8.56
N GLY A 249 -11.39 7.47 -8.91
CA GLY A 249 -11.26 8.72 -8.15
C GLY A 249 -10.01 9.52 -8.47
N TYR A 250 -9.25 9.11 -9.47
CA TYR A 250 -8.09 9.85 -10.01
C TYR A 250 -8.39 10.40 -11.40
N GLN A 251 -7.70 11.47 -11.79
CA GLN A 251 -7.78 12.06 -13.11
C GLN A 251 -6.35 12.15 -13.72
N PRO A 252 -6.12 11.62 -14.93
CA PRO A 252 -7.04 10.76 -15.69
C PRO A 252 -7.38 9.49 -14.92
N GLU A 253 -8.48 8.82 -15.29
CA GLU A 253 -8.77 7.48 -14.76
C GLU A 253 -7.56 6.60 -15.07
N ALA A 254 -6.94 6.08 -14.05
CA ALA A 254 -5.71 5.31 -14.12
C ALA A 254 -5.91 3.98 -13.38
N GLY A 255 -4.97 3.07 -13.57
CA GLY A 255 -5.04 1.70 -13.12
C GLY A 255 -5.02 0.74 -14.30
N PHE A 256 -5.09 -0.55 -14.05
CA PHE A 256 -5.13 -1.55 -15.10
C PHE A 256 -6.05 -2.71 -14.74
N LEU A 257 -6.62 -3.34 -15.76
CA LEU A 257 -7.47 -4.51 -15.59
C LEU A 257 -6.57 -5.71 -15.22
N ALA A 258 -6.67 -6.15 -13.96
CA ALA A 258 -5.87 -7.26 -13.43
C ALA A 258 -6.55 -8.62 -13.62
N ARG A 259 -7.88 -8.64 -13.65
CA ARG A 259 -8.68 -9.85 -13.93
C ARG A 259 -10.02 -9.43 -14.52
N SER A 260 -10.47 -10.13 -15.56
CA SER A 260 -11.80 -9.96 -16.12
C SER A 260 -12.29 -11.26 -16.75
N ARG A 261 -13.58 -11.53 -16.61
CA ARG A 261 -14.28 -12.60 -17.32
C ARG A 261 -15.01 -12.08 -18.53
N LEU A 262 -15.38 -10.79 -18.51
CA LEU A 262 -16.10 -10.13 -19.58
C LEU A 262 -15.17 -9.67 -20.69
N HIS A 263 -13.98 -9.20 -20.32
CA HIS A 263 -12.98 -8.62 -21.22
C HIS A 263 -11.58 -9.23 -20.95
N PRO A 264 -11.40 -10.55 -21.14
CA PRO A 264 -10.10 -11.19 -20.88
C PRO A 264 -8.97 -10.70 -21.81
N GLU A 265 -9.32 -10.16 -22.98
CA GLU A 265 -8.40 -9.56 -23.95
C GLU A 265 -7.80 -8.23 -23.48
N ASP A 266 -8.45 -7.53 -22.55
CA ASP A 266 -8.02 -6.23 -22.03
C ASP A 266 -7.20 -6.38 -20.72
N VAL A 267 -7.06 -7.61 -20.20
CA VAL A 267 -6.28 -7.87 -19.00
C VAL A 267 -4.80 -7.66 -19.26
N VAL A 268 -4.16 -6.83 -18.44
CA VAL A 268 -2.70 -6.63 -18.49
C VAL A 268 -2.00 -7.89 -18.02
N THR A 269 -1.15 -8.45 -18.87
CA THR A 269 -0.53 -9.77 -18.65
C THR A 269 0.98 -9.76 -18.61
N THR A 270 1.62 -8.63 -18.94
CA THR A 270 3.07 -8.52 -18.95
C THR A 270 3.59 -7.29 -18.21
N PRO A 271 4.80 -7.35 -17.63
CA PRO A 271 5.44 -6.20 -16.99
C PRO A 271 5.64 -5.01 -17.93
N GLU A 272 5.92 -5.26 -19.22
CA GLU A 272 6.12 -4.23 -20.23
C GLU A 272 4.82 -3.45 -20.49
N GLU A 273 3.70 -4.16 -20.55
CA GLU A 273 2.37 -3.57 -20.70
C GLU A 273 1.98 -2.78 -19.44
N PHE A 274 2.21 -3.34 -18.26
CA PHE A 274 2.03 -2.65 -16.99
C PHE A 274 2.82 -1.33 -16.93
N LYS A 275 4.11 -1.38 -17.29
CA LYS A 275 4.96 -0.19 -17.34
C LYS A 275 4.41 0.84 -18.33
N ARG A 276 4.00 0.41 -19.53
CA ARG A 276 3.39 1.29 -20.54
C ARG A 276 2.13 1.97 -20.01
N VAL A 277 1.19 1.20 -19.45
CA VAL A 277 -0.05 1.75 -18.86
C VAL A 277 0.27 2.75 -17.77
N ARG A 278 1.25 2.46 -16.92
CA ARG A 278 1.68 3.37 -15.85
C ARG A 278 2.29 4.67 -16.38
N ASP A 279 3.12 4.58 -17.41
CA ASP A 279 3.77 5.74 -18.02
C ASP A 279 2.75 6.64 -18.76
N GLU A 280 1.76 6.04 -19.43
CA GLU A 280 0.70 6.76 -20.17
C GLU A 280 -0.36 7.38 -19.24
N HIS A 281 -0.64 6.75 -18.10
CA HIS A 281 -1.73 7.11 -17.20
C HIS A 281 -1.21 7.43 -15.78
N GLN A 282 -0.14 8.20 -15.66
CA GLN A 282 0.32 8.64 -14.35
C GLN A 282 -0.80 9.41 -13.65
N PRO A 283 -1.22 9.00 -12.44
CA PRO A 283 -2.23 9.72 -11.71
C PRO A 283 -1.71 11.13 -11.45
N GLY A 284 -2.50 12.11 -11.85
CA GLY A 284 -2.27 13.49 -11.49
C GLY A 284 -2.27 13.69 -9.98
N PRO A 285 -1.99 14.90 -9.50
CA PRO A 285 -2.21 15.22 -8.09
C PRO A 285 -3.66 14.86 -7.75
N GLY A 286 -3.84 14.15 -6.64
CA GLY A 286 -5.18 13.79 -6.17
C GLY A 286 -6.10 15.02 -6.12
N PRO A 287 -7.41 14.83 -6.11
CA PRO A 287 -8.36 15.94 -6.08
C PRO A 287 -8.09 16.80 -4.86
N ASN A 288 -8.18 18.13 -5.04
CA ASN A 288 -8.09 19.08 -3.93
C ASN A 288 -9.40 19.08 -3.13
N ARG A 289 -9.76 17.92 -2.59
CA ARG A 289 -10.98 17.69 -1.82
C ARG A 289 -10.98 18.49 -0.51
N TRP A 290 -9.79 18.74 0.03
CA TRP A 290 -9.53 19.39 1.31
C TRP A 290 -8.84 20.73 1.09
N ALA A 291 -9.31 21.52 0.09
CA ALA A 291 -8.77 22.84 -0.19
C ALA A 291 -8.95 23.74 1.02
N LYS A 292 -7.82 24.20 1.52
CA LYS A 292 -7.57 25.25 2.52
C LYS A 292 -8.81 25.96 3.06
N GLU A 293 -9.33 25.46 4.17
CA GLU A 293 -10.08 26.25 5.14
C GLU A 293 -9.14 27.05 6.07
N ASP A 294 -7.85 27.16 5.74
CA ASP A 294 -6.80 27.68 6.64
C ASP A 294 -6.46 29.14 6.38
N ASN A 295 -7.41 29.99 6.00
CA ASN A 295 -7.15 31.42 5.94
C ASN A 295 -8.31 32.31 6.47
N ASP A 296 -8.98 31.89 7.54
CA ASP A 296 -9.80 32.83 8.32
C ASP A 296 -9.85 32.36 9.79
N ALA A 297 -8.77 32.66 10.53
CA ALA A 297 -8.79 32.76 12.00
C ALA A 297 -7.65 33.69 12.46
#